data_24d83766c9c2668b42b8e242fd95eadf
#
_entry.id   24d83766c9c2668b42b8e242fd95eadf
#
_cell.length_a   1.000
_cell.length_b   1.000
_cell.length_c   1.000
_cell.angle_alpha   90.00
_cell.angle_beta   90.00
_cell.angle_gamma   90.00
#
_symmetry.space_group_name_H-M   'P 1'
#
loop_
_entity.id
_entity.type
_entity.pdbx_description
1 polymer ?
#
loop_
_entity_poly.entity_id
_entity_poly.type
_entity_poly.pdbx_seq_one_letter_code
_entity_poly.pdbx_strand_id
1 'polypeptide(L)'
;MKYKYLLELISQKEFKFENKTKDLKELITQNDNEIQNINILLKEIIQNNNINIQSGEWYVEFFAYNEYMHMMNSRGEPSITKHIEFDVKFKKAPKVMVSISLLDTERDTNLRVNVYAEHINTSGFDLRIAIWDDTQLYRLRSSWISFIYSY
;
A
#
# COMPACT_ATOMS: atom_id res chain seq x y z
N MET A 1 32.22 -22.23 -66.46
CA MET A 1 31.76 -20.84 -66.13
C MET A 1 30.64 -20.75 -65.10
N LYS A 2 29.59 -21.54 -65.14
CA LYS A 2 28.42 -21.43 -64.24
C LYS A 2 28.73 -21.63 -62.75
N TYR A 3 29.64 -22.55 -62.39
CA TYR A 3 29.99 -22.83 -60.99
C TYR A 3 30.75 -21.68 -60.29
N LYS A 4 31.61 -21.00 -60.97
CA LYS A 4 32.38 -19.88 -60.43
C LYS A 4 31.48 -18.72 -60.07
N TYR A 5 30.52 -18.41 -60.91
CA TYR A 5 29.49 -17.37 -60.64
C TYR A 5 28.63 -17.71 -59.45
N LEU A 6 28.21 -18.97 -59.23
CA LEU A 6 27.41 -19.41 -58.13
C LEU A 6 28.17 -19.28 -56.81
N LEU A 7 29.44 -19.61 -56.76
CA LEU A 7 30.30 -19.45 -55.58
C LEU A 7 30.49 -17.99 -55.20
N GLU A 8 30.66 -17.07 -56.15
CA GLU A 8 30.73 -15.64 -55.90
C GLU A 8 29.42 -15.09 -55.33
N LEU A 9 28.28 -15.55 -55.82
CA LEU A 9 26.95 -15.14 -55.32
C LEU A 9 26.69 -15.63 -53.90
N ILE A 10 27.12 -16.85 -53.58
CA ILE A 10 27.04 -17.42 -52.24
C ILE A 10 27.91 -16.59 -51.27
N SER A 11 29.15 -16.35 -51.60
CA SER A 11 30.08 -15.57 -50.78
C SER A 11 29.55 -14.14 -50.51
N GLN A 12 28.98 -13.48 -51.52
CA GLN A 12 28.37 -12.15 -51.34
C GLN A 12 27.16 -12.19 -50.40
N LYS A 13 26.34 -13.25 -50.46
CA LYS A 13 25.20 -13.42 -49.55
C LYS A 13 25.65 -13.71 -48.12
N GLU A 14 26.65 -14.56 -47.94
CA GLU A 14 27.25 -14.86 -46.63
C GLU A 14 27.81 -13.60 -46.00
N PHE A 15 28.58 -12.80 -46.71
CA PHE A 15 29.11 -11.53 -46.24
C PHE A 15 28.03 -10.53 -45.84
N LYS A 16 26.93 -10.43 -46.62
CA LYS A 16 25.79 -9.59 -46.26
C LYS A 16 25.06 -10.09 -45.00
N PHE A 17 24.98 -11.40 -44.85
CA PHE A 17 24.35 -12.01 -43.69
C PHE A 17 25.16 -11.78 -42.40
N GLU A 18 26.48 -11.95 -42.48
CA GLU A 18 27.39 -11.69 -41.36
C GLU A 18 27.33 -10.23 -40.91
N ASN A 19 27.36 -9.27 -41.85
CA ASN A 19 27.24 -7.86 -41.52
C ASN A 19 25.89 -7.54 -40.83
N LYS A 20 24.76 -8.04 -41.35
CA LYS A 20 23.45 -7.86 -40.68
C LYS A 20 23.43 -8.49 -39.31
N THR A 21 24.05 -9.62 -39.11
CA THR A 21 24.12 -10.29 -37.81
C THR A 21 24.95 -9.47 -36.83
N LYS A 22 26.02 -8.83 -37.29
CA LYS A 22 26.82 -7.92 -36.46
C LYS A 22 26.03 -6.69 -36.07
N ASP A 23 25.37 -6.04 -37.02
CA ASP A 23 24.53 -4.86 -36.75
C ASP A 23 23.41 -5.17 -35.75
N LEU A 24 22.74 -6.32 -35.87
CA LEU A 24 21.73 -6.79 -34.94
C LEU A 24 22.29 -7.03 -33.54
N LYS A 25 23.47 -7.60 -33.41
CA LYS A 25 24.13 -7.81 -32.11
C LYS A 25 24.47 -6.48 -31.44
N GLU A 26 24.95 -5.50 -32.19
CA GLU A 26 25.22 -4.15 -31.67
C GLU A 26 23.94 -3.48 -31.19
N LEU A 27 22.85 -3.58 -31.96
CA LEU A 27 21.55 -3.03 -31.58
C LEU A 27 20.96 -3.69 -30.32
N ILE A 28 21.09 -5.01 -30.20
CA ILE A 28 20.68 -5.76 -29.01
C ILE A 28 21.44 -5.25 -27.76
N THR A 29 22.78 -5.12 -27.89
CA THR A 29 23.61 -4.62 -26.78
C THR A 29 23.24 -3.20 -26.38
N GLN A 30 22.93 -2.34 -27.34
CA GLN A 30 22.45 -0.98 -27.05
C GLN A 30 21.13 -1.00 -26.31
N ASN A 31 20.14 -1.78 -26.75
CA ASN A 31 18.85 -1.92 -26.11
C ASN A 31 18.99 -2.48 -24.68
N ASP A 32 19.85 -3.46 -24.46
CA ASP A 32 20.11 -4.01 -23.13
C ASP A 32 20.65 -2.94 -22.17
N ASN A 33 21.55 -2.07 -22.63
CA ASN A 33 22.07 -0.96 -21.86
C ASN A 33 20.97 0.08 -21.54
N GLU A 34 20.08 0.39 -22.48
CA GLU A 34 18.96 1.29 -22.26
C GLU A 34 17.97 0.72 -21.22
N ILE A 35 17.66 -0.58 -21.30
CA ILE A 35 16.83 -1.28 -20.33
C ILE A 35 17.45 -1.22 -18.91
N GLN A 36 18.76 -1.42 -18.80
CA GLN A 36 19.46 -1.30 -17.51
C GLN A 36 19.34 0.12 -16.93
N ASN A 37 19.52 1.14 -17.75
CA ASN A 37 19.39 2.54 -17.33
C ASN A 37 17.97 2.87 -16.88
N ILE A 38 16.94 2.41 -17.60
CA ILE A 38 15.54 2.57 -17.23
C ILE A 38 15.26 1.89 -15.88
N ASN A 39 15.77 0.69 -15.65
CA ASN A 39 15.61 -0.02 -14.40
C ASN A 39 16.27 0.70 -13.21
N ILE A 40 17.42 1.34 -13.42
CA ILE A 40 18.07 2.17 -12.39
C ILE A 40 17.21 3.38 -12.07
N LEU A 41 16.73 4.11 -13.07
CA LEU A 41 15.86 5.28 -12.89
C LEU A 41 14.53 4.91 -12.19
N LEU A 42 13.94 3.78 -12.56
CA LEU A 42 12.73 3.27 -11.88
C LEU A 42 12.97 2.99 -10.39
N LYS A 43 14.11 2.36 -10.06
CA LYS A 43 14.48 2.13 -8.66
C LYS A 43 14.67 3.45 -7.91
N GLU A 44 15.31 4.44 -8.52
CA GLU A 44 15.48 5.77 -7.92
C GLU A 44 14.14 6.49 -7.73
N ILE A 45 13.25 6.43 -8.72
CA ILE A 45 11.90 7.01 -8.61
C ILE A 45 11.10 6.32 -7.50
N ILE A 46 11.14 4.99 -7.42
CA ILE A 46 10.46 4.23 -6.37
C ILE A 46 11.05 4.56 -5.00
N GLN A 47 12.37 4.73 -4.88
CA GLN A 47 13.04 5.10 -3.63
C GLN A 47 12.79 6.56 -3.22
N ASN A 48 12.71 7.46 -4.19
CA ASN A 48 12.48 8.89 -3.95
C ASN A 48 11.00 9.22 -3.72
N ASN A 49 10.10 8.55 -4.44
CA ASN A 49 8.66 8.63 -4.22
C ASN A 49 8.21 7.67 -3.12
N ASN A 50 8.89 7.64 -1.97
CA ASN A 50 8.50 6.84 -0.81
C ASN A 50 7.03 7.09 -0.40
N ILE A 51 6.09 6.75 -1.27
CA ILE A 51 4.68 6.62 -0.93
C ILE A 51 4.58 5.29 -0.18
N ASN A 52 4.90 5.33 1.09
CA ASN A 52 4.55 4.23 1.97
C ASN A 52 3.08 4.41 2.32
N ILE A 53 2.24 3.52 1.82
CA ILE A 53 0.81 3.44 2.15
C ILE A 53 0.61 2.11 2.85
N GLN A 54 -0.03 2.15 4.01
CA GLN A 54 -0.45 0.96 4.74
C GLN A 54 -1.91 1.11 5.11
N SER A 55 -2.61 0.01 5.21
CA SER A 55 -4.04 -0.01 5.56
C SER A 55 -4.38 -1.26 6.33
N GLY A 56 -5.49 -1.22 7.03
CA GLY A 56 -5.98 -2.37 7.77
C GLY A 56 -7.37 -2.13 8.35
N GLU A 57 -7.81 -3.07 9.15
CA GLU A 57 -9.12 -3.04 9.78
C GLU A 57 -9.02 -3.46 11.24
N TRP A 58 -9.95 -2.94 12.03
CA TRP A 58 -10.26 -3.43 13.38
C TRP A 58 -11.74 -3.70 13.50
N TYR A 59 -12.06 -4.96 13.74
CA TYR A 59 -13.43 -5.41 13.98
C TYR A 59 -13.64 -5.68 15.46
N VAL A 60 -14.75 -5.19 15.99
CA VAL A 60 -15.15 -5.37 17.38
C VAL A 60 -16.60 -5.86 17.44
N GLU A 61 -16.84 -6.87 18.25
CA GLU A 61 -18.15 -7.36 18.62
C GLU A 61 -18.36 -7.13 20.11
N PHE A 62 -19.44 -6.46 20.45
CA PHE A 62 -19.79 -6.11 21.83
C PHE A 62 -20.82 -7.08 22.41
N PHE A 63 -20.71 -8.38 22.11
CA PHE A 63 -21.66 -9.39 22.56
C PHE A 63 -21.66 -9.63 24.07
N ALA A 64 -20.60 -9.28 24.77
CA ALA A 64 -20.53 -9.46 26.19
C ALA A 64 -20.97 -8.17 26.90
N TYR A 65 -22.05 -8.26 27.66
CA TYR A 65 -22.51 -7.24 28.61
C TYR A 65 -21.34 -6.64 29.42
N ASN A 66 -20.30 -7.41 29.69
CA ASN A 66 -19.13 -6.96 30.44
C ASN A 66 -18.23 -5.97 29.65
N GLU A 67 -18.05 -6.12 28.32
CA GLU A 67 -17.24 -5.19 27.51
C GLU A 67 -17.98 -3.86 27.31
N TYR A 68 -19.30 -3.92 27.12
CA TYR A 68 -20.17 -2.75 27.08
C TYR A 68 -20.16 -2.01 28.41
N MET A 69 -20.23 -2.73 29.55
CA MET A 69 -20.16 -2.15 30.90
C MET A 69 -18.77 -1.58 31.21
N HIS A 70 -17.69 -2.12 30.64
CA HIS A 70 -16.38 -1.48 30.75
C HIS A 70 -16.32 -0.12 30.05
N MET A 71 -17.02 0.05 28.94
CA MET A 71 -17.17 1.34 28.29
C MET A 71 -17.99 2.31 29.11
N MET A 72 -19.07 1.84 29.76
CA MET A 72 -20.01 2.66 30.55
C MET A 72 -19.47 3.08 31.93
N ASN A 73 -18.51 2.34 32.49
CA ASN A 73 -18.02 2.59 33.87
C ASN A 73 -16.81 3.53 33.93
N SER A 74 -16.29 3.99 32.79
CA SER A 74 -15.21 4.98 32.80
C SER A 74 -15.76 6.38 33.09
N ARG A 75 -15.09 7.09 33.99
CA ARG A 75 -15.39 8.53 34.21
C ARG A 75 -14.93 9.31 32.97
N GLY A 76 -15.78 9.44 31.98
CA GLY A 76 -15.52 10.09 30.69
C GLY A 76 -16.35 9.44 29.58
N GLU A 77 -16.03 9.76 28.34
CA GLU A 77 -16.66 9.09 27.20
C GLU A 77 -16.28 7.60 27.20
N PRO A 78 -17.28 6.68 27.24
CA PRO A 78 -17.02 5.27 27.12
C PRO A 78 -16.24 4.99 25.85
N SER A 79 -15.07 4.35 25.95
CA SER A 79 -14.21 4.14 24.80
C SER A 79 -13.35 2.90 24.93
N ILE A 80 -12.99 2.33 23.78
CA ILE A 80 -11.99 1.27 23.66
C ILE A 80 -10.90 1.75 22.72
N THR A 81 -9.69 1.26 22.97
CA THR A 81 -8.51 1.64 22.17
C THR A 81 -7.74 0.39 21.81
N LYS A 82 -7.26 0.34 20.58
CA LYS A 82 -6.35 -0.70 20.10
C LYS A 82 -5.11 -0.04 19.52
N HIS A 83 -3.94 -0.48 19.99
CA HIS A 83 -2.70 -0.09 19.34
C HIS A 83 -2.55 -0.82 18.01
N ILE A 84 -2.29 -0.07 16.93
CA ILE A 84 -2.02 -0.56 15.59
C ILE A 84 -0.55 -0.30 15.28
N GLU A 85 0.20 -1.37 15.08
CA GLU A 85 1.58 -1.30 14.61
C GLU A 85 1.59 -1.28 13.09
N PHE A 86 2.47 -0.46 12.49
CA PHE A 86 2.71 -0.46 11.06
C PHE A 86 3.62 -1.63 10.67
N ASP A 87 3.29 -2.35 9.61
CA ASP A 87 4.12 -3.45 9.08
C ASP A 87 5.52 -2.97 8.72
N VAL A 88 5.62 -1.75 8.22
CA VAL A 88 6.88 -1.08 7.90
C VAL A 88 6.87 0.31 8.53
N LYS A 89 7.91 0.62 9.32
CA LYS A 89 8.05 1.94 9.94
C LYS A 89 8.14 3.05 8.89
N PHE A 90 7.41 4.13 9.14
CA PHE A 90 7.51 5.33 8.34
C PHE A 90 8.77 6.14 8.71
N LYS A 91 9.32 6.91 7.76
CA LYS A 91 10.46 7.82 8.03
C LYS A 91 10.07 9.01 8.91
N LYS A 92 8.82 9.42 8.87
CA LYS A 92 8.19 10.46 9.72
C LYS A 92 6.78 10.02 10.06
N ALA A 93 6.16 10.60 11.09
CA ALA A 93 4.79 10.28 11.45
C ALA A 93 3.86 10.47 10.24
N PRO A 94 3.10 9.44 9.83
CA PRO A 94 2.20 9.51 8.68
C PRO A 94 0.93 10.30 9.00
N LYS A 95 0.17 10.65 7.96
CA LYS A 95 -1.25 10.93 8.12
C LYS A 95 -2.00 9.62 8.22
N VAL A 96 -2.93 9.53 9.16
CA VAL A 96 -3.82 8.38 9.33
C VAL A 96 -5.25 8.85 9.11
N MET A 97 -5.95 8.20 8.20
CA MET A 97 -7.38 8.36 7.98
C MET A 97 -8.08 7.12 8.51
N VAL A 98 -9.18 7.34 9.21
CA VAL A 98 -10.01 6.29 9.79
C VAL A 98 -11.44 6.46 9.31
N SER A 99 -12.12 5.34 9.07
CA SER A 99 -13.53 5.31 8.67
C SER A 99 -14.26 4.16 9.34
N ILE A 100 -15.56 4.28 9.48
CA ILE A 100 -16.43 3.19 9.90
C ILE A 100 -16.87 2.45 8.62
N SER A 101 -16.55 1.16 8.53
CA SER A 101 -16.94 0.30 7.40
C SER A 101 -18.06 -0.68 7.72
N LEU A 102 -18.37 -0.88 9.00
CA LEU A 102 -19.56 -1.59 9.50
C LEU A 102 -20.01 -0.98 10.80
N LEU A 103 -21.31 -0.81 10.96
CA LEU A 103 -21.93 -0.32 12.17
C LEU A 103 -23.25 -1.07 12.41
N ASP A 104 -23.38 -1.67 13.58
CA ASP A 104 -24.58 -2.36 14.02
C ASP A 104 -24.93 -1.89 15.44
N THR A 105 -26.10 -1.31 15.59
CA THR A 105 -26.51 -0.59 16.80
C THR A 105 -27.92 -0.96 17.21
N GLU A 106 -28.23 -0.71 18.48
CA GLU A 106 -29.63 -0.80 18.98
C GLU A 106 -30.51 0.20 18.23
N ARG A 107 -31.73 -0.25 17.92
CA ARG A 107 -32.68 0.49 17.11
C ARG A 107 -33.27 1.70 17.85
N ASP A 108 -33.53 1.57 19.13
CA ASP A 108 -34.31 2.51 19.90
C ASP A 108 -33.45 3.49 20.73
N THR A 109 -32.14 3.57 20.42
CA THR A 109 -31.20 4.50 21.05
C THR A 109 -30.65 5.52 20.07
N ASN A 110 -30.14 6.64 20.57
CA ASN A 110 -29.43 7.59 19.72
C ASN A 110 -28.05 7.04 19.29
N LEU A 111 -27.70 7.27 18.06
CA LEU A 111 -26.37 6.88 17.55
C LEU A 111 -25.39 8.05 17.70
N ARG A 112 -24.43 7.88 18.61
CA ARG A 112 -23.34 8.82 18.87
C ARG A 112 -22.04 8.06 19.00
N VAL A 113 -21.28 8.00 17.90
CA VAL A 113 -20.02 7.26 17.79
C VAL A 113 -18.97 8.12 17.14
N ASN A 114 -17.76 8.05 17.67
CA ASN A 114 -16.56 8.65 17.07
C ASN A 114 -15.47 7.59 16.95
N VAL A 115 -14.82 7.55 15.79
CA VAL A 115 -13.68 6.67 15.55
C VAL A 115 -12.53 7.53 15.04
N TYR A 116 -11.40 7.47 15.72
CA TYR A 116 -10.27 8.33 15.39
C TYR A 116 -8.92 7.70 15.76
N ALA A 117 -7.86 8.23 15.13
CA ALA A 117 -6.48 7.86 15.41
C ALA A 117 -5.87 8.91 16.35
N GLU A 118 -5.16 8.45 17.38
CA GLU A 118 -4.39 9.29 18.30
C GLU A 118 -2.98 8.72 18.51
N HIS A 119 -2.07 9.47 19.12
CA HIS A 119 -0.68 9.08 19.41
C HIS A 119 0.09 8.57 18.16
N ILE A 120 -0.19 9.15 16.98
CA ILE A 120 0.41 8.74 15.71
C ILE A 120 1.91 9.02 15.73
N ASN A 121 2.70 7.97 15.46
CA ASN A 121 4.16 8.05 15.37
C ASN A 121 4.68 7.22 14.18
N THR A 122 5.99 7.04 14.05
CA THR A 122 6.58 6.32 12.92
C THR A 122 6.35 4.82 12.94
N SER A 123 6.00 4.23 14.08
CA SER A 123 5.83 2.79 14.24
C SER A 123 4.36 2.34 14.37
N GLY A 124 3.43 3.26 14.64
CA GLY A 124 2.03 2.92 14.85
C GLY A 124 1.18 4.10 15.31
N PHE A 125 -0.04 3.79 15.72
CA PHE A 125 -1.00 4.72 16.28
C PHE A 125 -2.01 3.98 17.16
N ASP A 126 -2.74 4.72 17.96
CA ASP A 126 -3.84 4.20 18.74
C ASP A 126 -5.16 4.48 18.00
N LEU A 127 -5.90 3.42 17.66
CA LEU A 127 -7.22 3.50 17.06
C LEU A 127 -8.26 3.46 18.19
N ARG A 128 -9.02 4.53 18.34
CA ARG A 128 -9.99 4.67 19.40
C ARG A 128 -11.41 4.73 18.87
N ILE A 129 -12.30 3.97 19.50
CA ILE A 129 -13.75 4.01 19.33
C ILE A 129 -14.33 4.58 20.59
N ALA A 130 -15.08 5.67 20.50
CA ALA A 130 -15.77 6.32 21.61
C ALA A 130 -17.25 6.43 21.29
N ILE A 131 -18.07 6.22 22.31
CA ILE A 131 -19.52 6.44 22.28
C ILE A 131 -19.93 7.31 23.45
N TRP A 132 -21.09 7.91 23.37
CA TRP A 132 -21.65 8.67 24.50
C TRP A 132 -23.16 8.64 24.50
N ASP A 133 -23.73 9.15 25.61
CA ASP A 133 -25.14 9.17 25.90
C ASP A 133 -25.74 7.74 25.99
N ASP A 134 -26.82 7.47 25.29
CA ASP A 134 -27.55 6.20 25.31
C ASP A 134 -27.18 5.26 24.15
N THR A 135 -26.08 5.56 23.42
CA THR A 135 -25.61 4.75 22.27
C THR A 135 -25.29 3.32 22.71
N GLN A 136 -25.85 2.35 22.01
CA GLN A 136 -25.55 0.93 22.18
C GLN A 136 -25.03 0.34 20.87
N LEU A 137 -23.78 -0.13 20.89
CA LEU A 137 -23.15 -0.79 19.75
C LEU A 137 -23.16 -2.31 19.94
N TYR A 138 -23.53 -3.03 18.89
CA TYR A 138 -23.38 -4.48 18.82
C TYR A 138 -22.12 -4.87 18.05
N ARG A 139 -21.86 -4.22 16.93
CA ARG A 139 -20.69 -4.47 16.10
C ARG A 139 -20.19 -3.18 15.47
N LEU A 140 -18.88 -3.05 15.38
CA LEU A 140 -18.24 -1.99 14.64
C LEU A 140 -17.01 -2.52 13.92
N ARG A 141 -16.85 -2.15 12.65
CA ARG A 141 -15.59 -2.31 11.93
C ARG A 141 -15.09 -0.94 11.55
N SER A 142 -13.85 -0.69 11.93
CA SER A 142 -13.12 0.50 11.50
C SER A 142 -12.07 0.09 10.50
N SER A 143 -12.00 0.79 9.38
CA SER A 143 -10.93 0.66 8.38
C SER A 143 -10.04 1.89 8.47
N TRP A 144 -8.74 1.70 8.23
CA TRP A 144 -7.78 2.79 8.26
C TRP A 144 -6.81 2.73 7.08
N ILE A 145 -6.29 3.89 6.71
CA ILE A 145 -5.21 4.04 5.76
C ILE A 145 -4.21 5.06 6.29
N SER A 146 -2.92 4.74 6.18
CA SER A 146 -1.82 5.63 6.56
C SER A 146 -0.90 5.91 5.38
N PHE A 147 -0.41 7.14 5.27
CA PHE A 147 0.45 7.56 4.17
C PHE A 147 1.27 8.79 4.55
N ILE A 148 2.40 8.97 3.85
CA ILE A 148 3.19 10.21 3.89
C ILE A 148 3.23 10.85 2.52
N TYR A 149 3.12 12.18 2.48
CA TYR A 149 3.46 12.96 1.30
C TYR A 149 4.94 13.38 1.39
N SER A 150 5.68 13.16 0.32
CA SER A 150 6.93 13.88 0.07
C SER A 150 6.58 15.09 -0.80
N TYR A 151 6.71 16.28 -0.24
CA TYR A 151 6.84 17.50 -1.02
C TYR A 151 8.30 17.69 -1.30
#